data_447e034f8a3cc1fb112b489a738e22c5
#
_entry.id   447e034f8a3cc1fb112b489a738e22c5
#
_cell.length_a   1.000
_cell.length_b   1.000
_cell.length_c   1.000
_cell.angle_alpha   90.00
_cell.angle_beta   90.00
_cell.angle_gamma   90.00
#
_symmetry.space_group_name_H-M   'P 1'
#
loop_
_entity.id
_entity.type
_entity.pdbx_description
1 polymer ?
#
loop_
_entity_poly.entity_id
_entity_poly.type
_entity_poly.pdbx_seq_one_letter_code
_entity_poly.pdbx_strand_id
1 'polypeptide(L)'
;MANTYYDASSSSAQYHPFNPLSWLHTPEEESTTISSSSHRQLRSKHHKSLLPLDNTDRLGFFFATLGLMIAAGGGIGGGGVLVPIYILIMEFSPKHAIPLSNITVFGGAIANTILNIRKRHPLADRPLVDWDLILVMEPLTIAGALMGAILNKLLPEALLVISLVALLSFTAYTTLKKAIRMYKAETRAMRLLKESELTRMARKMEEEEEEVEETESLLDEDGEASEIELTNEEKEDGKDDEEEGGGGGANSSSSRTSSNQDDENSVFSTATDLKNKEELSTILEEDRHVPMGNVKVLIVTFVVILFINIMKGGGAFPSPLGIRCGSPSFWVSNGVMLGWILLVSIFARMYLVRRHEIKERVGYPYVEGDIKWDSRATVVYPLICTAAGFFAGMFGVGGGIVKGPLMLAMGVHPKVSSASSACMILFTSFTATTSFVVFGLLDMDYAVICMTLGFVATLVGQIGLFYLMEKFQRNSYIAFSIGGIVLLSAVLMTIQSLISIADRGGPQEAAGLCAGKQ
;
A
#
# COMPACT_ATOMS: atom_id res chain seq x y z
N MET A 1 57.72 51.78 -21.46
CA MET A 1 58.72 51.02 -20.66
C MET A 1 57.99 50.08 -19.77
N ALA A 2 58.46 48.84 -19.74
CA ALA A 2 58.06 47.69 -18.91
C ALA A 2 56.85 46.88 -19.40
N ASN A 3 57.22 45.84 -20.11
CA ASN A 3 56.47 44.61 -20.41
C ASN A 3 56.13 43.85 -19.12
N THR A 4 54.95 43.28 -19.06
CA THR A 4 54.69 42.08 -18.26
C THR A 4 53.89 41.09 -19.10
N TYR A 5 54.61 40.01 -19.42
CA TYR A 5 54.12 38.79 -20.10
C TYR A 5 53.13 38.07 -19.18
N TYR A 6 51.98 37.69 -19.70
CA TYR A 6 51.13 36.66 -19.11
C TYR A 6 51.31 35.35 -19.86
N ASP A 7 51.85 34.39 -19.13
CA ASP A 7 52.06 33.03 -19.60
C ASP A 7 50.75 32.24 -19.49
N ALA A 8 50.22 31.81 -20.61
CA ALA A 8 49.03 30.97 -20.69
C ALA A 8 49.48 29.50 -20.78
N SER A 9 49.50 28.79 -19.66
CA SER A 9 49.68 27.33 -19.66
C SER A 9 48.32 26.65 -19.81
N SER A 10 48.12 26.08 -20.98
CA SER A 10 47.02 25.18 -21.37
C SER A 10 47.04 23.90 -20.53
N SER A 11 46.02 23.65 -19.73
CA SER A 11 45.75 22.33 -19.15
C SER A 11 44.80 21.57 -20.06
N SER A 12 45.37 20.63 -20.82
CA SER A 12 44.65 19.64 -21.61
C SER A 12 43.93 18.65 -20.69
N ALA A 13 42.61 18.63 -20.71
CA ALA A 13 41.79 17.60 -20.07
C ALA A 13 41.94 16.30 -20.88
N GLN A 14 42.63 15.32 -20.32
CA GLN A 14 42.67 13.95 -20.83
C GLN A 14 41.32 13.25 -20.56
N TYR A 15 40.64 12.88 -21.62
CA TYR A 15 39.51 11.97 -21.60
C TYR A 15 40.00 10.54 -21.32
N HIS A 16 39.61 9.96 -20.17
CA HIS A 16 39.74 8.52 -19.95
C HIS A 16 38.47 7.81 -20.38
N PRO A 17 38.55 6.73 -21.17
CA PRO A 17 37.38 5.94 -21.53
C PRO A 17 36.86 5.14 -20.32
N PHE A 18 35.56 5.05 -20.21
CA PHE A 18 34.80 4.31 -19.20
C PHE A 18 35.17 2.82 -19.22
N ASN A 19 35.75 2.33 -18.11
CA ASN A 19 36.04 0.91 -17.91
C ASN A 19 35.05 0.36 -16.85
N PRO A 20 34.13 -0.56 -17.20
CA PRO A 20 33.12 -1.06 -16.30
C PRO A 20 33.60 -1.98 -15.18
N LEU A 21 34.92 -2.26 -15.10
CA LEU A 21 35.49 -3.19 -14.13
C LEU A 21 36.41 -2.55 -13.08
N SER A 22 36.42 -1.22 -12.95
CA SER A 22 37.27 -0.51 -11.97
C SER A 22 36.84 -0.69 -10.49
N TRP A 23 35.85 -1.51 -10.21
CA TRP A 23 35.33 -1.79 -8.87
C TRP A 23 36.15 -2.80 -8.06
N LEU A 24 37.20 -3.41 -8.65
CA LEU A 24 37.92 -4.54 -8.06
C LEU A 24 39.32 -4.21 -7.53
N HIS A 25 39.76 -2.94 -7.49
CA HIS A 25 41.05 -2.58 -6.92
C HIS A 25 40.90 -1.90 -5.56
N THR A 26 41.37 -2.58 -4.51
CA THR A 26 41.61 -2.07 -3.16
C THR A 26 42.85 -1.16 -3.18
N PRO A 27 42.81 0.03 -2.58
CA PRO A 27 44.02 0.82 -2.33
C PRO A 27 44.74 0.32 -1.08
N GLU A 28 46.05 0.11 -1.20
CA GLU A 28 46.99 -0.19 -0.13
C GLU A 28 47.09 0.96 0.88
N GLU A 29 47.31 0.59 2.14
CA GLU A 29 47.51 1.47 3.30
C GLU A 29 48.77 2.33 3.15
N GLU A 30 48.61 3.63 3.24
CA GLU A 30 49.69 4.56 3.56
C GLU A 30 49.48 5.16 4.95
N SER A 31 50.29 4.68 5.91
CA SER A 31 50.29 5.10 7.31
C SER A 31 50.99 6.47 7.46
N THR A 32 50.21 7.49 7.87
CA THR A 32 50.77 8.72 8.42
C THR A 32 50.01 9.14 9.67
N THR A 33 50.74 9.18 10.77
CA THR A 33 50.33 9.60 12.12
C THR A 33 49.96 11.09 12.13
N ILE A 34 48.66 11.39 12.30
CA ILE A 34 48.16 12.75 12.56
C ILE A 34 47.34 12.74 13.87
N SER A 35 47.60 13.74 14.69
CA SER A 35 47.19 13.90 16.11
C SER A 35 45.70 13.69 16.39
N SER A 36 45.40 13.16 17.58
CA SER A 36 44.11 12.66 18.06
C SER A 36 42.95 13.68 18.18
N SER A 37 43.17 14.94 17.92
CA SER A 37 42.13 16.00 17.94
C SER A 37 41.45 16.20 16.57
N SER A 38 42.13 15.87 15.45
CA SER A 38 41.58 15.91 14.09
C SER A 38 40.70 14.71 13.79
N HIS A 39 40.91 13.58 14.44
CA HIS A 39 40.14 12.35 14.21
C HIS A 39 38.67 12.45 14.62
N ARG A 40 38.30 13.28 15.54
CA ARG A 40 36.90 13.44 16.00
C ARG A 40 36.06 14.27 15.03
N GLN A 41 36.63 15.21 14.30
CA GLN A 41 35.92 16.02 13.29
C GLN A 41 35.83 15.36 11.90
N LEU A 42 36.76 14.47 11.54
CA LEU A 42 36.74 13.72 10.29
C LEU A 42 35.81 12.51 10.31
N ARG A 43 35.45 12.03 11.51
CA ARG A 43 34.52 10.88 11.68
C ARG A 43 33.07 11.15 11.27
N SER A 44 32.70 12.42 11.02
CA SER A 44 31.33 12.79 10.62
C SER A 44 31.02 12.68 9.13
N LYS A 45 31.99 12.30 8.28
CA LYS A 45 31.84 12.26 6.81
C LYS A 45 32.01 10.88 6.15
N HIS A 46 32.44 9.87 6.88
CA HIS A 46 32.60 8.53 6.33
C HIS A 46 31.46 7.62 6.84
N HIS A 47 30.68 7.07 5.89
CA HIS A 47 29.77 5.98 6.20
C HIS A 47 30.56 4.81 6.80
N LYS A 48 29.99 4.21 7.84
CA LYS A 48 30.45 2.95 8.42
C LYS A 48 30.43 1.89 7.32
N SER A 49 31.56 1.22 7.09
CA SER A 49 31.61 0.08 6.17
C SER A 49 30.75 -1.07 6.71
N LEU A 50 30.01 -1.74 5.84
CA LEU A 50 29.15 -2.85 6.21
C LEU A 50 29.94 -4.04 6.80
N LEU A 51 31.13 -4.30 6.30
CA LEU A 51 31.97 -5.40 6.75
C LEU A 51 33.22 -4.86 7.49
N PRO A 52 33.52 -5.39 8.71
CA PRO A 52 32.80 -6.44 9.44
C PRO A 52 31.50 -5.93 10.09
N LEU A 53 30.43 -6.76 10.08
CA LEU A 53 29.16 -6.48 10.73
C LEU A 53 29.36 -6.24 12.23
N ASP A 54 29.08 -5.04 12.69
CA ASP A 54 29.13 -4.66 14.08
C ASP A 54 27.88 -5.20 14.86
N ASN A 55 27.98 -5.25 16.18
CA ASN A 55 26.88 -5.71 17.02
C ASN A 55 25.64 -4.79 16.90
N THR A 56 25.85 -3.48 16.68
CA THR A 56 24.76 -2.51 16.44
C THR A 56 24.01 -2.81 15.14
N ASP A 57 24.72 -3.21 14.08
CA ASP A 57 24.09 -3.58 12.81
C ASP A 57 23.29 -4.87 12.93
N ARG A 58 23.84 -5.89 13.62
CA ARG A 58 23.12 -7.16 13.88
C ARG A 58 21.84 -6.92 14.68
N LEU A 59 21.92 -6.09 15.73
CA LEU A 59 20.78 -5.74 16.57
C LEU A 59 19.75 -4.92 15.78
N GLY A 60 20.21 -3.97 14.97
CA GLY A 60 19.36 -3.17 14.08
C GLY A 60 18.63 -4.01 13.06
N PHE A 61 19.30 -4.92 12.37
CA PHE A 61 18.67 -5.86 11.43
C PHE A 61 17.67 -6.80 12.10
N PHE A 62 17.98 -7.27 13.31
CA PHE A 62 17.04 -8.10 14.09
C PHE A 62 15.74 -7.34 14.40
N PHE A 63 15.84 -6.12 14.96
CA PHE A 63 14.66 -5.31 15.27
C PHE A 63 13.93 -4.82 14.02
N ALA A 64 14.65 -4.52 12.93
CA ALA A 64 14.05 -4.17 11.65
C ALA A 64 13.23 -5.35 11.08
N THR A 65 13.76 -6.56 11.15
CA THR A 65 13.04 -7.79 10.73
C THR A 65 11.77 -7.99 11.55
N LEU A 66 11.89 -7.91 12.88
CA LEU A 66 10.74 -8.08 13.78
C LEU A 66 9.67 -7.00 13.55
N GLY A 67 10.09 -5.74 13.44
CA GLY A 67 9.21 -4.60 13.15
C GLY A 67 8.49 -4.76 11.80
N LEU A 68 9.20 -5.22 10.76
CA LEU A 68 8.61 -5.49 9.44
C LEU A 68 7.63 -6.65 9.45
N MET A 69 7.95 -7.74 10.17
CA MET A 69 7.04 -8.88 10.29
C MET A 69 5.69 -8.46 10.91
N ILE A 70 5.72 -7.62 11.93
CA ILE A 70 4.51 -7.09 12.56
C ILE A 70 3.78 -6.10 11.64
N ALA A 71 4.51 -5.20 10.97
CA ALA A 71 3.95 -4.18 10.10
C ALA A 71 3.38 -4.73 8.79
N ALA A 72 3.93 -5.84 8.30
CA ALA A 72 3.55 -6.49 7.05
C ALA A 72 2.06 -6.81 7.00
N GLY A 73 1.51 -7.29 8.10
CA GLY A 73 0.09 -7.66 8.18
C GLY A 73 -0.89 -6.50 8.10
N GLY A 74 -0.46 -5.30 8.42
CA GLY A 74 -1.29 -4.09 8.31
C GLY A 74 -1.33 -3.46 6.92
N GLY A 75 -0.53 -3.96 5.96
CA GLY A 75 -0.41 -3.34 4.63
C GLY A 75 0.21 -1.93 4.66
N ILE A 76 0.94 -1.60 5.73
CA ILE A 76 1.45 -0.24 6.00
C ILE A 76 2.89 -0.03 5.51
N GLY A 77 3.59 -1.12 5.13
CA GLY A 77 4.95 -1.07 4.59
C GLY A 77 6.09 -0.90 5.61
N GLY A 78 5.78 -0.75 6.91
CA GLY A 78 6.78 -0.78 8.00
C GLY A 78 7.71 0.43 8.14
N GLY A 79 7.70 1.39 7.22
CA GLY A 79 8.65 2.51 7.21
C GLY A 79 8.65 3.38 8.48
N GLY A 80 7.50 3.52 9.14
CA GLY A 80 7.40 4.26 10.41
C GLY A 80 8.17 3.63 11.59
N VAL A 81 8.53 2.36 11.46
CA VAL A 81 9.31 1.62 12.46
C VAL A 81 10.79 1.58 12.06
N LEU A 82 11.07 1.46 10.76
CA LEU A 82 12.42 1.28 10.24
C LEU A 82 13.30 2.51 10.48
N VAL A 83 12.79 3.72 10.17
CA VAL A 83 13.57 4.96 10.29
C VAL A 83 14.09 5.15 11.72
N PRO A 84 13.25 5.03 12.76
CA PRO A 84 13.75 5.08 14.14
C PRO A 84 14.80 4.01 14.46
N ILE A 85 14.62 2.78 13.99
CA ILE A 85 15.59 1.70 14.21
C ILE A 85 16.93 2.04 13.59
N TYR A 86 16.94 2.52 12.35
CA TYR A 86 18.18 2.90 11.65
C TYR A 86 18.89 4.10 12.30
N ILE A 87 18.13 5.06 12.84
CA ILE A 87 18.72 6.21 13.53
C ILE A 87 19.21 5.84 14.94
N LEU A 88 18.39 5.12 15.72
CA LEU A 88 18.66 4.91 17.15
C LEU A 88 19.57 3.73 17.43
N ILE A 89 19.43 2.63 16.66
CA ILE A 89 20.17 1.38 16.90
C ILE A 89 21.39 1.30 15.99
N MET A 90 21.22 1.61 14.69
CA MET A 90 22.32 1.51 13.72
C MET A 90 23.10 2.83 13.59
N GLU A 91 22.69 3.88 14.32
CA GLU A 91 23.37 5.19 14.39
C GLU A 91 23.53 5.91 13.03
N PHE A 92 22.64 5.62 12.08
CA PHE A 92 22.61 6.35 10.81
C PHE A 92 22.12 7.78 11.01
N SER A 93 22.69 8.72 10.25
CA SER A 93 22.11 10.06 10.19
C SER A 93 20.71 10.01 9.55
N PRO A 94 19.78 10.90 9.91
CA PRO A 94 18.42 10.91 9.35
C PRO A 94 18.39 10.93 7.82
N LYS A 95 19.34 11.64 7.17
CA LYS A 95 19.45 11.75 5.71
C LYS A 95 19.79 10.43 5.02
N HIS A 96 20.44 9.50 5.72
CA HIS A 96 20.79 8.17 5.22
C HIS A 96 19.81 7.08 5.71
N ALA A 97 19.30 7.21 6.94
CA ALA A 97 18.29 6.30 7.48
C ALA A 97 16.98 6.30 6.67
N ILE A 98 16.55 7.47 6.20
CA ILE A 98 15.31 7.65 5.43
C ILE A 98 15.38 6.93 4.07
N PRO A 99 16.41 7.13 3.22
CA PRO A 99 16.60 6.35 2.00
C PRO A 99 16.71 4.84 2.23
N LEU A 100 17.41 4.43 3.30
CA LEU A 100 17.57 3.04 3.67
C LEU A 100 16.23 2.40 4.07
N SER A 101 15.39 3.12 4.80
CA SER A 101 14.01 2.71 5.10
C SER A 101 13.18 2.55 3.82
N ASN A 102 13.30 3.47 2.87
CA ASN A 102 12.54 3.38 1.61
C ASN A 102 12.90 2.14 0.79
N ILE A 103 14.19 1.80 0.64
CA ILE A 103 14.60 0.59 -0.09
C ILE A 103 14.16 -0.69 0.63
N THR A 104 14.15 -0.69 1.97
CA THR A 104 13.64 -1.81 2.76
C THR A 104 12.14 -1.99 2.56
N VAL A 105 11.38 -0.89 2.61
CA VAL A 105 9.93 -0.87 2.32
C VAL A 105 9.64 -1.32 0.89
N PHE A 106 10.48 -0.94 -0.08
CA PHE A 106 10.37 -1.40 -1.46
C PHE A 106 10.51 -2.91 -1.56
N GLY A 107 11.53 -3.52 -0.91
CA GLY A 107 11.66 -4.97 -0.83
C GLY A 107 10.42 -5.64 -0.25
N GLY A 108 9.87 -5.10 0.84
CA GLY A 108 8.62 -5.58 1.45
C GLY A 108 7.40 -5.42 0.55
N ALA A 109 7.31 -4.33 -0.20
CA ALA A 109 6.21 -4.07 -1.13
C ALA A 109 6.22 -5.05 -2.32
N ILE A 110 7.40 -5.50 -2.79
CA ILE A 110 7.52 -6.57 -3.78
C ILE A 110 6.89 -7.85 -3.25
N ALA A 111 7.28 -8.29 -2.04
CA ALA A 111 6.73 -9.49 -1.41
C ALA A 111 5.20 -9.41 -1.24
N ASN A 112 4.71 -8.29 -0.72
CA ASN A 112 3.28 -8.05 -0.53
C ASN A 112 2.50 -8.07 -1.84
N THR A 113 3.02 -7.44 -2.89
CA THR A 113 2.37 -7.40 -4.20
C THR A 113 2.29 -8.81 -4.79
N ILE A 114 3.37 -9.60 -4.74
CA ILE A 114 3.39 -10.99 -5.22
C ILE A 114 2.34 -11.84 -4.50
N LEU A 115 2.21 -11.68 -3.18
CA LEU A 115 1.26 -12.45 -2.39
C LEU A 115 -0.21 -12.04 -2.62
N ASN A 116 -0.47 -10.77 -2.93
CA ASN A 116 -1.83 -10.25 -3.03
C ASN A 116 -2.38 -10.21 -4.45
N ILE A 117 -1.53 -10.16 -5.49
CA ILE A 117 -1.96 -10.05 -6.89
C ILE A 117 -2.82 -11.23 -7.36
N ARG A 118 -2.64 -12.41 -6.75
CA ARG A 118 -3.37 -13.64 -7.08
C ARG A 118 -4.65 -13.85 -6.25
N LYS A 119 -4.86 -13.03 -5.21
CA LYS A 119 -6.04 -13.15 -4.34
C LYS A 119 -7.27 -12.57 -5.00
N ARG A 120 -8.44 -13.11 -4.65
CA ARG A 120 -9.75 -12.64 -5.12
C ARG A 120 -10.45 -11.79 -4.06
N HIS A 121 -11.34 -10.91 -4.52
CA HIS A 121 -12.16 -10.07 -3.66
C HIS A 121 -13.10 -10.96 -2.81
N PRO A 122 -13.33 -10.63 -1.52
CA PRO A 122 -14.13 -11.48 -0.63
C PRO A 122 -15.63 -11.50 -0.95
N LEU A 123 -16.15 -10.48 -1.63
CA LEU A 123 -17.59 -10.29 -1.89
C LEU A 123 -17.95 -10.29 -3.38
N ALA A 124 -16.97 -10.37 -4.29
CA ALA A 124 -17.20 -10.32 -5.73
C ALA A 124 -16.14 -11.13 -6.48
N ASP A 125 -16.45 -11.68 -7.66
CA ASP A 125 -15.48 -12.44 -8.45
C ASP A 125 -14.60 -11.51 -9.31
N ARG A 126 -13.69 -10.81 -8.63
CA ARG A 126 -12.71 -9.91 -9.26
C ARG A 126 -11.38 -9.92 -8.47
N PRO A 127 -10.28 -9.38 -9.00
CA PRO A 127 -9.01 -9.27 -8.28
C PRO A 127 -9.16 -8.53 -6.95
N LEU A 128 -8.37 -8.96 -5.93
CA LEU A 128 -8.34 -8.29 -4.63
C LEU A 128 -7.74 -6.89 -4.71
N VAL A 129 -6.76 -6.70 -5.59
CA VAL A 129 -6.11 -5.39 -5.84
C VAL A 129 -7.02 -4.57 -6.75
N ASP A 130 -7.47 -3.43 -6.28
CA ASP A 130 -8.28 -2.49 -7.06
C ASP A 130 -7.37 -1.61 -7.93
N TRP A 131 -7.29 -1.96 -9.23
CA TRP A 131 -6.45 -1.28 -10.20
C TRP A 131 -7.00 0.06 -10.65
N ASP A 132 -8.31 0.28 -10.59
CA ASP A 132 -8.94 1.56 -10.88
C ASP A 132 -8.57 2.59 -9.80
N LEU A 133 -8.58 2.14 -8.55
CA LEU A 133 -8.13 2.93 -7.41
C LEU A 133 -6.65 3.30 -7.53
N ILE A 134 -5.79 2.34 -7.88
CA ILE A 134 -4.35 2.60 -8.06
C ILE A 134 -4.12 3.57 -9.22
N LEU A 135 -4.82 3.40 -10.33
CA LEU A 135 -4.67 4.24 -11.52
C LEU A 135 -4.94 5.72 -11.24
N VAL A 136 -5.94 6.03 -10.41
CA VAL A 136 -6.30 7.41 -10.06
C VAL A 136 -5.40 7.99 -8.98
N MET A 137 -5.07 7.19 -7.96
CA MET A 137 -4.40 7.71 -6.77
C MET A 137 -2.88 7.73 -6.89
N GLU A 138 -2.29 6.73 -7.57
CA GLU A 138 -0.84 6.51 -7.54
C GLU A 138 -0.03 7.58 -8.31
N PRO A 139 -0.42 8.05 -9.49
CA PRO A 139 0.38 9.05 -10.20
C PRO A 139 0.63 10.31 -9.35
N LEU A 140 -0.42 10.88 -8.75
CA LEU A 140 -0.28 12.06 -7.88
C LEU A 140 0.46 11.74 -6.57
N THR A 141 0.38 10.51 -6.07
CA THR A 141 1.20 10.07 -4.93
C THR A 141 2.68 10.07 -5.28
N ILE A 142 3.03 9.60 -6.47
CA ILE A 142 4.41 9.63 -6.98
C ILE A 142 4.91 11.08 -7.10
N ALA A 143 4.08 12.00 -7.61
CA ALA A 143 4.45 13.42 -7.65
C ALA A 143 4.75 13.97 -6.25
N GLY A 144 3.91 13.64 -5.28
CA GLY A 144 4.17 13.97 -3.87
C GLY A 144 5.50 13.39 -3.38
N ALA A 145 5.76 12.11 -3.64
CA ALA A 145 6.99 11.44 -3.20
C ALA A 145 8.27 12.06 -3.79
N LEU A 146 8.22 12.47 -5.04
CA LEU A 146 9.32 13.18 -5.70
C LEU A 146 9.60 14.54 -5.04
N MET A 147 8.56 15.31 -4.75
CA MET A 147 8.67 16.58 -4.03
C MET A 147 9.21 16.37 -2.60
N GLY A 148 8.72 15.33 -1.91
CA GLY A 148 9.17 14.95 -0.59
C GLY A 148 10.64 14.56 -0.55
N ALA A 149 11.12 13.78 -1.53
CA ALA A 149 12.54 13.39 -1.63
C ALA A 149 13.47 14.60 -1.91
N ILE A 150 13.03 15.55 -2.73
CA ILE A 150 13.76 16.80 -2.95
C ILE A 150 13.84 17.60 -1.64
N LEU A 151 12.72 17.73 -0.93
CA LEU A 151 12.67 18.48 0.32
C LEU A 151 13.49 17.80 1.42
N ASN A 152 13.50 16.46 1.49
CA ASN A 152 14.39 15.70 2.38
C ASN A 152 15.86 16.11 2.21
N LYS A 153 16.32 16.25 0.97
CA LYS A 153 17.70 16.67 0.71
C LYS A 153 17.98 18.10 1.12
N LEU A 154 16.99 18.99 0.94
CA LEU A 154 17.15 20.44 1.21
C LEU A 154 17.08 20.78 2.70
N LEU A 155 16.24 20.05 3.46
CA LEU A 155 16.02 20.36 4.86
C LEU A 155 17.23 19.99 5.75
N PRO A 156 17.51 20.79 6.79
CA PRO A 156 18.46 20.41 7.82
C PRO A 156 17.93 19.19 8.62
N GLU A 157 18.85 18.37 9.11
CA GLU A 157 18.52 17.11 9.81
C GLU A 157 17.62 17.32 11.03
N ALA A 158 17.81 18.42 11.77
CA ALA A 158 16.98 18.73 12.92
C ALA A 158 15.51 18.94 12.56
N LEU A 159 15.23 19.68 11.47
CA LEU A 159 13.85 19.88 11.00
C LEU A 159 13.22 18.59 10.47
N LEU A 160 14.01 17.72 9.81
CA LEU A 160 13.56 16.40 9.38
C LEU A 160 13.14 15.54 10.58
N VAL A 161 13.95 15.50 11.64
CA VAL A 161 13.65 14.71 12.84
C VAL A 161 12.41 15.26 13.55
N ILE A 162 12.32 16.57 13.76
CA ILE A 162 11.15 17.19 14.42
C ILE A 162 9.86 16.90 13.64
N SER A 163 9.87 17.08 12.33
CA SER A 163 8.70 16.81 11.49
C SER A 163 8.38 15.31 11.40
N LEU A 164 9.39 14.43 11.44
CA LEU A 164 9.19 12.97 11.52
C LEU A 164 8.53 12.59 12.85
N VAL A 165 8.99 13.13 13.99
CA VAL A 165 8.39 12.89 15.32
C VAL A 165 6.93 13.35 15.33
N ALA A 166 6.63 14.53 14.77
CA ALA A 166 5.26 15.03 14.67
C ALA A 166 4.36 14.09 13.85
N LEU A 167 4.86 13.61 12.69
CA LEU A 167 4.15 12.66 11.85
C LEU A 167 3.93 11.31 12.56
N LEU A 168 4.96 10.75 13.20
CA LEU A 168 4.86 9.49 13.94
C LEU A 168 3.88 9.59 15.11
N SER A 169 3.89 10.69 15.85
CA SER A 169 2.95 10.94 16.95
C SER A 169 1.52 11.02 16.46
N PHE A 170 1.28 11.75 15.37
CA PHE A 170 -0.03 11.85 14.75
C PHE A 170 -0.53 10.49 14.22
N THR A 171 0.35 9.73 13.57
CA THR A 171 0.00 8.40 13.02
C THR A 171 -0.22 7.39 14.15
N ALA A 172 0.56 7.40 15.22
CA ALA A 172 0.34 6.59 16.41
C ALA A 172 -1.03 6.86 17.04
N TYR A 173 -1.38 8.14 17.25
CA TYR A 173 -2.67 8.54 17.80
C TYR A 173 -3.83 8.05 16.92
N THR A 174 -3.77 8.29 15.62
CA THR A 174 -4.84 7.89 14.68
C THR A 174 -4.98 6.38 14.59
N THR A 175 -3.86 5.64 14.56
CA THR A 175 -3.85 4.17 14.51
C THR A 175 -4.40 3.55 15.77
N LEU A 176 -3.98 4.02 16.96
CA LEU A 176 -4.50 3.56 18.24
C LEU A 176 -5.99 3.85 18.41
N LYS A 177 -6.44 5.05 18.04
CA LYS A 177 -7.87 5.41 18.06
C LYS A 177 -8.69 4.48 17.17
N LYS A 178 -8.16 4.11 15.99
CA LYS A 178 -8.79 3.15 15.09
C LYS A 178 -8.78 1.73 15.69
N ALA A 179 -7.67 1.29 16.26
CA ALA A 179 -7.56 -0.02 16.92
C ALA A 179 -8.60 -0.19 18.04
N ILE A 180 -8.78 0.84 18.87
CA ILE A 180 -9.81 0.85 19.92
C ILE A 180 -11.23 0.74 19.32
N ARG A 181 -11.51 1.47 18.22
CA ARG A 181 -12.81 1.38 17.54
C ARG A 181 -13.07 -0.01 16.98
N MET A 182 -12.07 -0.60 16.31
CA MET A 182 -12.15 -1.96 15.77
C MET A 182 -12.39 -2.99 16.88
N TYR A 183 -11.64 -2.90 17.98
CA TYR A 183 -11.80 -3.79 19.13
C TYR A 183 -13.21 -3.74 19.72
N LYS A 184 -13.76 -2.52 19.88
CA LYS A 184 -15.13 -2.34 20.37
C LYS A 184 -16.18 -2.90 19.40
N ALA A 185 -15.97 -2.72 18.08
CA ALA A 185 -16.86 -3.25 17.06
C ALA A 185 -16.81 -4.78 17.01
N GLU A 186 -15.62 -5.39 17.01
CA GLU A 186 -15.46 -6.84 17.05
C GLU A 186 -16.05 -7.46 18.32
N THR A 187 -15.84 -6.83 19.48
CA THR A 187 -16.42 -7.31 20.75
C THR A 187 -17.93 -7.25 20.74
N ARG A 188 -18.52 -6.20 20.13
CA ARG A 188 -19.97 -6.07 19.98
C ARG A 188 -20.52 -7.13 19.03
N ALA A 189 -19.87 -7.33 17.87
CA ALA A 189 -20.25 -8.37 16.91
C ALA A 189 -20.21 -9.78 17.53
N MET A 190 -19.15 -10.10 18.29
CA MET A 190 -19.06 -11.40 18.98
C MET A 190 -20.12 -11.60 20.06
N ARG A 191 -20.53 -10.52 20.77
CA ARG A 191 -21.64 -10.62 21.73
C ARG A 191 -22.94 -10.95 21.02
N LEU A 192 -23.24 -10.25 19.91
CA LEU A 192 -24.46 -10.48 19.13
C LEU A 192 -24.50 -11.91 18.54
N LEU A 193 -23.36 -12.40 18.04
CA LEU A 193 -23.25 -13.78 17.55
C LEU A 193 -23.52 -14.80 18.66
N LYS A 194 -22.89 -14.61 19.82
CA LYS A 194 -23.09 -15.50 20.97
C LYS A 194 -24.55 -15.47 21.47
N GLU A 195 -25.18 -14.29 21.48
CA GLU A 195 -26.58 -14.14 21.88
C GLU A 195 -27.52 -14.83 20.87
N SER A 196 -27.26 -14.69 19.57
CA SER A 196 -28.01 -15.37 18.52
C SER A 196 -27.84 -16.89 18.57
N GLU A 197 -26.63 -17.40 18.88
CA GLU A 197 -26.38 -18.83 19.07
C GLU A 197 -27.11 -19.39 20.27
N LEU A 198 -27.10 -18.67 21.41
CA LEU A 198 -27.86 -19.05 22.61
C LEU A 198 -29.36 -19.09 22.34
N THR A 199 -29.90 -18.08 21.66
CA THR A 199 -31.31 -18.05 21.28
C THR A 199 -31.70 -19.20 20.35
N ARG A 200 -30.77 -19.55 19.39
CA ARG A 200 -30.99 -20.69 18.49
C ARG A 200 -30.95 -22.04 19.23
N MET A 201 -30.05 -22.16 20.22
CA MET A 201 -29.99 -23.37 21.05
C MET A 201 -31.23 -23.51 21.94
N ALA A 202 -31.67 -22.40 22.56
CA ALA A 202 -32.87 -22.40 23.37
C ALA A 202 -34.10 -22.83 22.55
N ARG A 203 -34.24 -22.26 21.33
CA ARG A 203 -35.33 -22.64 20.43
C ARG A 203 -35.32 -24.11 20.01
N LYS A 204 -34.13 -24.66 19.76
CA LYS A 204 -34.01 -26.09 19.45
C LYS A 204 -34.36 -26.98 20.64
N MET A 205 -34.04 -26.54 21.85
CA MET A 205 -34.44 -27.28 23.06
C MET A 205 -35.96 -27.21 23.29
N GLU A 206 -36.58 -26.07 23.02
CA GLU A 206 -38.04 -25.92 23.03
C GLU A 206 -38.73 -26.82 21.98
N GLU A 207 -38.21 -26.85 20.76
CA GLU A 207 -38.69 -27.73 19.67
C GLU A 207 -38.52 -29.22 20.03
N GLU A 208 -37.41 -29.63 20.66
CA GLU A 208 -37.16 -31.00 21.11
C GLU A 208 -38.08 -31.37 22.32
N GLU A 209 -38.36 -30.44 23.23
CA GLU A 209 -39.32 -30.64 24.34
C GLU A 209 -40.78 -30.80 23.82
N GLU A 210 -41.19 -29.98 22.84
CA GLU A 210 -42.50 -30.10 22.18
C GLU A 210 -42.67 -31.43 21.45
N GLU A 211 -41.63 -31.91 20.72
CA GLU A 211 -41.65 -33.22 20.04
C GLU A 211 -41.72 -34.39 21.02
N VAL A 212 -41.08 -34.29 22.18
CA VAL A 212 -41.17 -35.31 23.25
C VAL A 212 -42.56 -35.34 23.89
N GLU A 213 -43.12 -34.14 24.16
CA GLU A 213 -44.47 -34.03 24.78
C GLU A 213 -45.58 -34.52 23.81
N GLU A 214 -45.42 -34.22 22.48
CA GLU A 214 -46.30 -34.75 21.46
C GLU A 214 -46.20 -36.25 21.31
N THR A 215 -44.98 -36.82 21.41
CA THR A 215 -44.73 -38.25 21.35
C THR A 215 -45.26 -38.99 22.58
N GLU A 216 -45.15 -38.37 23.78
CA GLU A 216 -45.68 -38.92 25.04
C GLU A 216 -47.22 -38.85 25.05
N SER A 217 -47.84 -37.82 24.53
CA SER A 217 -49.28 -37.71 24.39
C SER A 217 -49.88 -38.74 23.39
N LEU A 218 -49.15 -39.07 22.31
CA LEU A 218 -49.54 -40.11 21.35
C LEU A 218 -49.41 -41.53 21.94
N LEU A 219 -48.47 -41.76 22.89
CA LEU A 219 -48.30 -43.02 23.57
C LEU A 219 -49.38 -43.29 24.66
N ASP A 220 -49.95 -42.24 25.23
CA ASP A 220 -51.06 -42.33 26.19
C ASP A 220 -52.43 -42.57 25.54
N GLU A 221 -52.63 -42.21 24.27
CA GLU A 221 -53.84 -42.44 23.49
C GLU A 221 -53.95 -43.88 22.92
N ASP A 222 -52.80 -44.61 22.70
CA ASP A 222 -52.77 -45.96 22.16
C ASP A 222 -52.74 -47.08 23.25
N GLY A 223 -53.21 -46.79 24.46
CA GLY A 223 -53.30 -47.69 25.60
C GLY A 223 -54.42 -48.75 25.55
N GLU A 224 -55.00 -49.09 24.38
CA GLU A 224 -55.89 -50.25 24.17
C GLU A 224 -55.55 -51.02 22.92
N ALA A 225 -54.90 -52.16 23.15
CA ALA A 225 -54.92 -53.41 22.35
C ALA A 225 -54.79 -53.36 20.82
N SER A 226 -53.65 -53.91 20.33
CA SER A 226 -53.69 -55.22 19.67
C SER A 226 -52.30 -55.65 19.19
N GLU A 227 -51.90 -56.82 19.69
CA GLU A 227 -50.90 -57.70 19.08
C GLU A 227 -51.19 -57.92 17.60
N ILE A 228 -50.24 -57.61 16.70
CA ILE A 228 -50.08 -58.32 15.42
C ILE A 228 -48.66 -58.07 14.86
N GLU A 229 -47.87 -59.14 14.90
CA GLU A 229 -46.96 -59.66 13.90
C GLU A 229 -45.89 -58.78 13.20
N LEU A 230 -44.65 -59.11 13.54
CA LEU A 230 -43.44 -58.90 12.76
C LEU A 230 -43.53 -59.48 11.35
N THR A 231 -43.30 -58.66 10.33
CA THR A 231 -42.64 -59.14 9.10
C THR A 231 -41.73 -58.05 8.59
N ASN A 232 -40.46 -58.43 8.46
CA ASN A 232 -39.40 -57.78 7.70
C ASN A 232 -39.82 -57.64 6.23
N GLU A 233 -39.52 -56.51 5.60
CA GLU A 233 -39.03 -56.49 4.22
C GLU A 233 -38.18 -55.26 3.96
N GLU A 234 -36.93 -55.50 3.63
CA GLU A 234 -36.01 -54.63 2.92
C GLU A 234 -36.55 -54.33 1.52
N LYS A 235 -36.27 -53.13 0.98
CA LYS A 235 -35.73 -52.83 -0.35
C LYS A 235 -35.82 -51.32 -0.63
N GLU A 236 -34.65 -50.74 -0.83
CA GLU A 236 -34.02 -50.38 -2.14
C GLU A 236 -34.77 -49.41 -3.05
N ASP A 237 -34.04 -48.31 -3.26
CA ASP A 237 -33.78 -47.58 -4.51
C ASP A 237 -34.90 -47.22 -5.49
N GLY A 238 -34.79 -45.95 -5.98
CA GLY A 238 -35.29 -45.54 -7.31
C GLY A 238 -35.82 -44.10 -7.28
N LYS A 239 -35.02 -43.23 -7.66
CA LYS A 239 -34.97 -42.42 -8.89
C LYS A 239 -36.31 -42.14 -9.60
N ASP A 240 -36.38 -40.87 -9.95
CA ASP A 240 -36.80 -40.26 -11.21
C ASP A 240 -38.28 -39.83 -11.38
N ASP A 241 -38.35 -38.63 -11.85
CA ASP A 241 -39.12 -38.08 -12.98
C ASP A 241 -40.55 -37.58 -12.77
N GLU A 242 -40.63 -36.29 -13.01
CA GLU A 242 -41.50 -35.59 -14.04
C GLU A 242 -43.05 -35.70 -13.96
N GLU A 243 -43.57 -34.56 -14.32
CA GLU A 243 -44.79 -34.27 -15.11
C GLU A 243 -46.06 -33.81 -14.38
N GLU A 244 -46.33 -32.57 -14.72
CA GLU A 244 -47.49 -32.07 -15.51
C GLU A 244 -48.91 -32.24 -14.97
N GLY A 245 -49.57 -31.13 -15.16
CA GLY A 245 -51.02 -31.06 -15.43
C GLY A 245 -51.86 -30.41 -14.36
N GLY A 246 -52.54 -29.35 -14.55
CA GLY A 246 -53.29 -28.93 -15.71
C GLY A 246 -54.67 -28.52 -15.25
N GLY A 247 -55.14 -27.42 -15.79
CA GLY A 247 -56.58 -27.10 -15.84
C GLY A 247 -57.12 -26.20 -14.75
N GLY A 248 -57.73 -25.09 -14.98
CA GLY A 248 -58.51 -24.62 -16.11
C GLY A 248 -59.64 -23.75 -15.61
N GLY A 249 -60.04 -22.77 -16.37
CA GLY A 249 -61.32 -22.07 -16.17
C GLY A 249 -61.16 -20.54 -16.19
N ALA A 250 -61.18 -19.93 -17.28
CA ALA A 250 -62.18 -19.26 -18.12
C ALA A 250 -63.17 -18.31 -17.38
N ASN A 251 -63.11 -17.07 -17.74
CA ASN A 251 -64.12 -16.26 -18.43
C ASN A 251 -63.74 -14.77 -18.39
N SER A 252 -63.40 -14.24 -19.56
CA SER A 252 -64.24 -13.40 -20.45
C SER A 252 -64.75 -12.11 -19.84
N SER A 253 -64.33 -10.99 -20.33
CA SER A 253 -64.89 -10.26 -21.46
C SER A 253 -64.29 -8.86 -21.60
N SER A 254 -63.86 -8.59 -22.80
CA SER A 254 -64.21 -7.47 -23.66
C SER A 254 -64.13 -6.04 -23.11
N SER A 255 -63.20 -5.28 -23.64
CA SER A 255 -63.56 -4.19 -24.54
C SER A 255 -62.36 -3.50 -25.17
N ARG A 256 -62.51 -3.23 -26.39
CA ARG A 256 -61.66 -2.63 -27.41
C ARG A 256 -61.24 -1.20 -27.11
N THR A 257 -60.11 -0.89 -27.79
CA THR A 257 -59.70 0.39 -28.37
C THR A 257 -58.92 1.30 -27.48
N SER A 258 -57.63 1.37 -27.73
CA SER A 258 -57.00 2.62 -28.19
C SER A 258 -55.47 2.49 -28.19
N SER A 259 -54.95 2.73 -29.35
CA SER A 259 -53.74 3.45 -29.70
C SER A 259 -52.39 2.71 -29.69
N ASN A 260 -51.89 2.57 -30.91
CA ASN A 260 -50.58 2.15 -31.43
C ASN A 260 -49.36 2.98 -30.91
N GLN A 261 -49.49 3.67 -29.80
CA GLN A 261 -48.39 4.47 -29.23
C GLN A 261 -47.73 3.79 -28.02
N ASP A 262 -48.40 2.84 -27.38
CA ASP A 262 -47.84 2.12 -26.20
C ASP A 262 -46.96 0.94 -26.63
N ASP A 263 -47.16 0.37 -27.81
CA ASP A 263 -46.34 -0.74 -28.32
C ASP A 263 -44.94 -0.33 -28.79
N GLU A 264 -44.78 0.85 -29.39
CA GLU A 264 -43.45 1.36 -29.78
C GLU A 264 -42.59 1.71 -28.54
N ASN A 265 -43.19 2.27 -27.49
CA ASN A 265 -42.50 2.54 -26.26
C ASN A 265 -42.14 1.29 -25.46
N SER A 266 -42.97 0.24 -25.51
CA SER A 266 -42.69 -1.05 -24.85
C SER A 266 -41.56 -1.81 -25.59
N VAL A 267 -41.55 -1.84 -26.91
CA VAL A 267 -40.49 -2.48 -27.71
C VAL A 267 -39.16 -1.71 -27.59
N PHE A 268 -39.20 -0.37 -27.54
CA PHE A 268 -37.99 0.46 -27.32
C PHE A 268 -37.41 0.30 -25.90
N SER A 269 -38.26 0.21 -24.87
CA SER A 269 -37.86 -0.10 -23.50
C SER A 269 -37.21 -1.47 -23.40
N THR A 270 -37.83 -2.50 -23.99
CA THR A 270 -37.29 -3.86 -23.97
C THR A 270 -35.97 -4.00 -24.72
N ALA A 271 -35.79 -3.30 -25.85
CA ALA A 271 -34.54 -3.28 -26.60
C ALA A 271 -33.41 -2.56 -25.83
N THR A 272 -33.74 -1.49 -25.11
CA THR A 272 -32.79 -0.76 -24.27
C THR A 272 -32.37 -1.60 -23.05
N ASP A 273 -33.29 -2.31 -22.43
CA ASP A 273 -33.04 -3.21 -21.31
C ASP A 273 -32.19 -4.42 -21.70
N LEU A 274 -32.41 -5.00 -22.85
CA LEU A 274 -31.58 -6.07 -23.40
C LEU A 274 -30.15 -5.59 -23.67
N LYS A 275 -29.98 -4.41 -24.27
CA LYS A 275 -28.68 -3.82 -24.52
C LYS A 275 -27.95 -3.49 -23.22
N ASN A 276 -28.62 -2.92 -22.22
CA ASN A 276 -28.06 -2.66 -20.91
C ASN A 276 -27.63 -3.96 -20.20
N LYS A 277 -28.37 -5.02 -20.34
CA LYS A 277 -28.05 -6.33 -19.78
C LYS A 277 -26.83 -6.97 -20.44
N GLU A 278 -26.70 -6.85 -21.77
CA GLU A 278 -25.52 -7.30 -22.52
C GLU A 278 -24.28 -6.48 -22.15
N GLU A 279 -24.40 -5.15 -22.06
CA GLU A 279 -23.31 -4.25 -21.64
C GLU A 279 -22.89 -4.54 -20.18
N LEU A 280 -23.84 -4.80 -19.28
CA LEU A 280 -23.58 -5.20 -17.91
C LEU A 280 -22.81 -6.53 -17.83
N SER A 281 -23.20 -7.54 -18.61
CA SER A 281 -22.50 -8.83 -18.62
C SER A 281 -21.06 -8.69 -19.12
N THR A 282 -20.83 -7.84 -20.12
CA THR A 282 -19.49 -7.54 -20.64
C THR A 282 -18.62 -6.85 -19.58
N ILE A 283 -19.18 -5.87 -18.87
CA ILE A 283 -18.46 -5.16 -17.78
C ILE A 283 -18.12 -6.12 -16.64
N LEU A 284 -19.02 -7.01 -16.26
CA LEU A 284 -18.79 -8.01 -15.22
C LEU A 284 -17.68 -9.00 -15.60
N GLU A 285 -17.64 -9.41 -16.88
CA GLU A 285 -16.59 -10.30 -17.40
C GLU A 285 -15.23 -9.57 -17.45
N GLU A 286 -15.20 -8.29 -17.85
CA GLU A 286 -13.99 -7.47 -17.80
C GLU A 286 -13.48 -7.31 -16.35
N ASP A 287 -14.37 -7.04 -15.40
CA ASP A 287 -14.01 -6.83 -13.98
C ASP A 287 -13.49 -8.13 -13.33
N ARG A 288 -13.81 -9.31 -13.87
CA ARG A 288 -13.30 -10.61 -13.42
C ARG A 288 -11.79 -10.75 -13.62
N HIS A 289 -11.23 -10.06 -14.59
CA HIS A 289 -9.83 -10.12 -14.96
C HIS A 289 -9.07 -8.87 -14.49
N VAL A 290 -7.73 -9.00 -14.38
CA VAL A 290 -6.88 -7.84 -14.12
C VAL A 290 -6.95 -6.89 -15.31
N PRO A 291 -7.31 -5.61 -15.13
CA PRO A 291 -7.43 -4.65 -16.22
C PRO A 291 -6.03 -4.28 -16.76
N MET A 292 -5.55 -5.07 -17.74
CA MET A 292 -4.22 -4.91 -18.32
C MET A 292 -3.98 -3.53 -18.93
N GLY A 293 -5.05 -2.82 -19.34
CA GLY A 293 -4.96 -1.42 -19.79
C GLY A 293 -4.44 -0.51 -18.69
N ASN A 294 -5.05 -0.58 -17.51
CA ASN A 294 -4.68 0.24 -16.34
C ASN A 294 -3.26 -0.08 -15.86
N VAL A 295 -2.92 -1.37 -15.81
CA VAL A 295 -1.57 -1.83 -15.44
C VAL A 295 -0.53 -1.31 -16.42
N LYS A 296 -0.78 -1.38 -17.74
CA LYS A 296 0.13 -0.83 -18.77
C LYS A 296 0.34 0.67 -18.62
N VAL A 297 -0.72 1.44 -18.39
CA VAL A 297 -0.63 2.90 -18.17
C VAL A 297 0.25 3.21 -16.96
N LEU A 298 0.05 2.49 -15.84
CA LEU A 298 0.88 2.65 -14.64
C LEU A 298 2.34 2.32 -14.89
N ILE A 299 2.63 1.19 -15.55
CA ILE A 299 4.00 0.77 -15.88
C ILE A 299 4.67 1.79 -16.81
N VAL A 300 3.99 2.23 -17.87
CA VAL A 300 4.52 3.25 -18.80
C VAL A 300 4.82 4.54 -18.06
N THR A 301 3.89 5.01 -17.23
CA THR A 301 4.09 6.22 -16.41
C THR A 301 5.32 6.10 -15.54
N PHE A 302 5.46 4.96 -14.89
CA PHE A 302 6.58 4.66 -14.03
C PHE A 302 7.91 4.61 -14.78
N VAL A 303 7.97 3.93 -15.94
CA VAL A 303 9.18 3.85 -16.79
C VAL A 303 9.58 5.22 -17.30
N VAL A 304 8.63 6.06 -17.70
CA VAL A 304 8.92 7.43 -18.13
C VAL A 304 9.52 8.27 -16.99
N ILE A 305 8.95 8.17 -15.78
CA ILE A 305 9.46 8.88 -14.59
C ILE A 305 10.89 8.42 -14.26
N LEU A 306 11.13 7.10 -14.27
CA LEU A 306 12.43 6.51 -14.03
C LEU A 306 13.45 7.00 -15.07
N PHE A 307 13.07 6.97 -16.35
CA PHE A 307 13.92 7.42 -17.44
C PHE A 307 14.31 8.90 -17.29
N ILE A 308 13.34 9.77 -17.02
CA ILE A 308 13.61 11.21 -16.79
C ILE A 308 14.53 11.39 -15.57
N ASN A 309 14.29 10.63 -14.50
CA ASN A 309 15.07 10.72 -13.26
C ASN A 309 16.54 10.31 -13.47
N ILE A 310 16.79 9.27 -14.25
CA ILE A 310 18.15 8.82 -14.62
C ILE A 310 18.81 9.82 -15.58
N MET A 311 18.09 10.26 -16.61
CA MET A 311 18.63 11.21 -17.59
C MET A 311 18.99 12.56 -16.97
N LYS A 312 18.23 13.02 -16.00
CA LYS A 312 18.49 14.25 -15.24
C LYS A 312 19.80 14.18 -14.46
N GLY A 313 20.16 12.99 -13.94
CA GLY A 313 21.31 12.84 -13.06
C GLY A 313 21.14 13.60 -11.73
N GLY A 314 22.17 13.65 -10.93
CA GLY A 314 22.15 14.33 -9.62
C GLY A 314 23.50 14.37 -8.93
N GLY A 315 23.49 14.32 -7.59
CA GLY A 315 24.72 14.34 -6.77
C GLY A 315 25.54 13.06 -6.81
N ALA A 316 24.94 11.90 -7.20
CA ALA A 316 25.64 10.62 -7.24
C ALA A 316 26.41 10.37 -8.56
N PHE A 317 25.84 10.79 -9.66
CA PHE A 317 26.43 10.62 -10.99
C PHE A 317 26.08 11.77 -11.93
N PRO A 318 26.97 12.10 -12.88
CA PRO A 318 26.71 13.14 -13.85
C PRO A 318 25.58 12.74 -14.79
N SER A 319 24.76 13.71 -15.21
CA SER A 319 23.71 13.48 -16.19
C SER A 319 24.30 13.01 -17.52
N PRO A 320 23.77 11.94 -18.15
CA PRO A 320 24.14 11.55 -19.50
C PRO A 320 23.89 12.65 -20.55
N LEU A 321 22.95 13.57 -20.29
CA LEU A 321 22.62 14.71 -21.14
C LEU A 321 23.43 15.98 -20.80
N GLY A 322 24.41 15.89 -19.89
CA GLY A 322 25.21 17.03 -19.47
C GLY A 322 24.45 18.07 -18.62
N ILE A 323 23.29 17.70 -18.04
CA ILE A 323 22.51 18.58 -17.17
C ILE A 323 23.26 18.76 -15.86
N ARG A 324 23.67 20.00 -15.55
CA ARG A 324 24.30 20.30 -14.26
C ARG A 324 23.23 20.37 -13.16
N CYS A 325 23.53 19.74 -12.02
CA CYS A 325 22.64 19.83 -10.84
C CYS A 325 22.40 21.30 -10.46
N GLY A 326 21.14 21.66 -10.17
CA GLY A 326 20.74 23.02 -9.82
C GLY A 326 20.62 23.99 -11.00
N SER A 327 20.95 23.57 -12.23
CA SER A 327 20.78 24.38 -13.44
C SER A 327 19.29 24.58 -13.78
N PRO A 328 18.94 25.60 -14.59
CA PRO A 328 17.56 25.74 -15.09
C PRO A 328 17.05 24.46 -15.78
N SER A 329 17.92 23.76 -16.55
CA SER A 329 17.58 22.50 -17.21
C SER A 329 17.23 21.37 -16.23
N PHE A 330 17.86 21.34 -15.05
CA PHE A 330 17.52 20.40 -13.98
C PHE A 330 16.09 20.65 -13.46
N TRP A 331 15.72 21.91 -13.26
CA TRP A 331 14.38 22.26 -12.80
C TRP A 331 13.32 22.07 -13.89
N VAL A 332 13.64 22.34 -15.15
CA VAL A 332 12.80 22.03 -16.31
C VAL A 332 12.52 20.52 -16.38
N SER A 333 13.53 19.67 -16.21
CA SER A 333 13.35 18.21 -16.20
C SER A 333 12.39 17.74 -15.10
N ASN A 334 12.48 18.32 -13.90
CA ASN A 334 11.51 18.06 -12.84
C ASN A 334 10.11 18.55 -13.21
N GLY A 335 10.00 19.72 -13.84
CA GLY A 335 8.74 20.28 -14.34
C GLY A 335 8.09 19.37 -15.41
N VAL A 336 8.87 18.86 -16.36
CA VAL A 336 8.41 17.91 -17.38
C VAL A 336 7.90 16.63 -16.74
N MET A 337 8.61 16.11 -15.76
CA MET A 337 8.21 14.90 -15.03
C MET A 337 6.88 15.10 -14.28
N LEU A 338 6.73 16.21 -13.56
CA LEU A 338 5.47 16.55 -12.87
C LEU A 338 4.33 16.82 -13.87
N GLY A 339 4.63 17.48 -15.01
CA GLY A 339 3.68 17.72 -16.10
C GLY A 339 3.18 16.40 -16.71
N TRP A 340 4.07 15.42 -16.92
CA TRP A 340 3.70 14.08 -17.37
C TRP A 340 2.75 13.39 -16.40
N ILE A 341 3.06 13.42 -15.10
CA ILE A 341 2.23 12.82 -14.05
C ILE A 341 0.84 13.47 -14.03
N LEU A 342 0.78 14.80 -14.12
CA LEU A 342 -0.48 15.54 -14.15
C LEU A 342 -1.33 15.17 -15.37
N LEU A 343 -0.70 15.05 -16.54
CA LEU A 343 -1.35 14.63 -17.77
C LEU A 343 -1.97 13.24 -17.63
N VAL A 344 -1.21 12.27 -17.13
CA VAL A 344 -1.72 10.91 -16.88
C VAL A 344 -2.87 10.93 -15.86
N SER A 345 -2.76 11.74 -14.80
CA SER A 345 -3.82 11.86 -13.78
C SER A 345 -5.12 12.42 -14.37
N ILE A 346 -5.03 13.39 -15.29
CA ILE A 346 -6.19 13.93 -15.98
C ILE A 346 -6.85 12.86 -16.87
N PHE A 347 -6.06 12.08 -17.63
CA PHE A 347 -6.58 11.00 -18.44
C PHE A 347 -7.22 9.89 -17.60
N ALA A 348 -6.57 9.48 -16.51
CA ALA A 348 -7.11 8.51 -15.56
C ALA A 348 -8.46 8.96 -14.98
N ARG A 349 -8.55 10.25 -14.60
CA ARG A 349 -9.80 10.85 -14.13
C ARG A 349 -10.90 10.77 -15.18
N MET A 350 -10.62 11.23 -16.42
CA MET A 350 -11.62 11.21 -17.50
C MET A 350 -12.10 9.78 -17.80
N TYR A 351 -11.19 8.82 -17.81
CA TYR A 351 -11.50 7.41 -18.02
C TYR A 351 -12.42 6.87 -16.92
N LEU A 352 -12.10 7.10 -15.65
CA LEU A 352 -12.86 6.56 -14.53
C LEU A 352 -14.23 7.22 -14.33
N VAL A 353 -14.34 8.54 -14.55
CA VAL A 353 -15.65 9.22 -14.52
C VAL A 353 -16.56 8.65 -15.60
N ARG A 354 -16.07 8.49 -16.84
CA ARG A 354 -16.85 7.86 -17.92
C ARG A 354 -17.26 6.42 -17.59
N ARG A 355 -16.33 5.63 -17.06
CA ARG A 355 -16.62 4.24 -16.66
C ARG A 355 -17.66 4.17 -15.55
N HIS A 356 -17.61 5.10 -14.60
CA HIS A 356 -18.62 5.21 -13.54
C HIS A 356 -19.99 5.57 -14.09
N GLU A 357 -20.09 6.54 -15.00
CA GLU A 357 -21.34 6.92 -15.66
C GLU A 357 -21.96 5.75 -16.43
N ILE A 358 -21.14 4.94 -17.11
CA ILE A 358 -21.61 3.72 -17.81
C ILE A 358 -22.11 2.70 -16.79
N LYS A 359 -21.33 2.39 -15.75
CA LYS A 359 -21.73 1.45 -14.69
C LYS A 359 -23.03 1.87 -13.99
N GLU A 360 -23.24 3.16 -13.76
CA GLU A 360 -24.46 3.67 -13.16
C GLU A 360 -25.66 3.53 -14.12
N ARG A 361 -25.47 3.81 -15.42
CA ARG A 361 -26.50 3.66 -16.45
C ARG A 361 -27.01 2.23 -16.60
N VAL A 362 -26.10 1.25 -16.59
CA VAL A 362 -26.45 -0.17 -16.76
C VAL A 362 -26.88 -0.86 -15.47
N GLY A 363 -26.94 -0.12 -14.34
CA GLY A 363 -27.34 -0.67 -13.05
C GLY A 363 -26.33 -1.66 -12.46
N TYR A 364 -25.02 -1.36 -12.54
CA TYR A 364 -23.95 -2.21 -12.01
C TYR A 364 -24.14 -2.50 -10.52
N PRO A 365 -24.09 -3.78 -10.08
CA PRO A 365 -24.27 -4.18 -8.69
C PRO A 365 -23.01 -3.85 -7.87
N TYR A 366 -22.96 -2.66 -7.31
CA TYR A 366 -21.90 -2.29 -6.37
C TYR A 366 -22.01 -3.12 -5.09
N VAL A 367 -20.88 -3.71 -4.67
CA VAL A 367 -20.79 -4.42 -3.38
C VAL A 367 -20.33 -3.46 -2.27
N GLU A 368 -20.55 -3.87 -1.02
CA GLU A 368 -20.10 -3.09 0.14
C GLU A 368 -18.58 -2.89 0.10
N GLY A 369 -18.16 -1.64 0.16
CA GLY A 369 -16.75 -1.25 0.06
C GLY A 369 -16.27 -0.81 -1.32
N ASP A 370 -17.16 -0.74 -2.30
CA ASP A 370 -16.84 -0.19 -3.63
C ASP A 370 -16.84 1.33 -3.62
N ILE A 371 -15.87 1.91 -4.31
CA ILE A 371 -15.80 3.37 -4.49
C ILE A 371 -16.59 3.75 -5.75
N LYS A 372 -17.52 4.69 -5.58
CA LYS A 372 -18.15 5.37 -6.71
C LYS A 372 -17.23 6.50 -7.17
N TRP A 373 -16.70 6.36 -8.40
CA TRP A 373 -15.75 7.32 -8.97
C TRP A 373 -16.46 8.52 -9.59
N ASP A 374 -17.21 9.24 -8.76
CA ASP A 374 -17.84 10.49 -9.17
C ASP A 374 -16.81 11.60 -9.45
N SER A 375 -17.27 12.70 -10.02
CA SER A 375 -16.42 13.83 -10.39
C SER A 375 -15.68 14.46 -9.20
N ARG A 376 -16.21 14.33 -7.97
CA ARG A 376 -15.61 14.87 -6.75
C ARG A 376 -14.57 13.91 -6.16
N ALA A 377 -14.88 12.62 -6.09
CA ALA A 377 -13.99 11.60 -5.55
C ALA A 377 -12.68 11.52 -6.35
N THR A 378 -12.77 11.60 -7.68
CA THR A 378 -11.61 11.58 -8.59
C THR A 378 -10.68 12.80 -8.48
N VAL A 379 -11.02 13.83 -7.71
CA VAL A 379 -10.15 14.98 -7.40
C VAL A 379 -9.68 14.96 -5.95
N VAL A 380 -10.62 14.77 -5.02
CA VAL A 380 -10.32 14.91 -3.58
C VAL A 380 -9.38 13.79 -3.11
N TYR A 381 -9.62 12.55 -3.50
CA TYR A 381 -8.82 11.43 -3.03
C TYR A 381 -7.38 11.44 -3.56
N PRO A 382 -7.13 11.67 -4.86
CA PRO A 382 -5.76 11.80 -5.36
C PRO A 382 -5.01 12.99 -4.74
N LEU A 383 -5.68 14.10 -4.46
CA LEU A 383 -5.05 15.25 -3.81
C LEU A 383 -4.58 14.93 -2.39
N ILE A 384 -5.39 14.21 -1.60
CA ILE A 384 -4.98 13.73 -0.27
C ILE A 384 -3.82 12.73 -0.40
N CYS A 385 -3.84 11.87 -1.43
CA CYS A 385 -2.75 10.94 -1.72
C CYS A 385 -1.45 11.63 -2.14
N THR A 386 -1.52 12.81 -2.77
CA THR A 386 -0.33 13.64 -3.02
C THR A 386 0.36 14.01 -1.70
N ALA A 387 -0.39 14.44 -0.69
CA ALA A 387 0.16 14.71 0.63
C ALA A 387 0.74 13.44 1.28
N ALA A 388 0.07 12.30 1.14
CA ALA A 388 0.58 11.02 1.62
C ALA A 388 1.91 10.64 0.95
N GLY A 389 2.01 10.82 -0.36
CA GLY A 389 3.24 10.63 -1.13
C GLY A 389 4.36 11.57 -0.68
N PHE A 390 4.04 12.85 -0.47
CA PHE A 390 4.99 13.84 0.02
C PHE A 390 5.63 13.42 1.35
N PHE A 391 4.85 13.01 2.32
CA PHE A 391 5.37 12.49 3.59
C PHE A 391 6.13 11.17 3.41
N ALA A 392 5.69 10.31 2.48
CA ALA A 392 6.40 9.08 2.15
C ALA A 392 7.80 9.34 1.62
N GLY A 393 7.94 10.24 0.65
CA GLY A 393 9.22 10.63 0.07
C GLY A 393 10.11 11.40 1.05
N MET A 394 9.51 12.27 1.88
CA MET A 394 10.27 13.08 2.83
C MET A 394 10.82 12.26 4.01
N PHE A 395 10.06 11.27 4.51
CA PHE A 395 10.39 10.54 5.74
C PHE A 395 10.69 9.05 5.56
N GLY A 396 10.65 8.53 4.34
CA GLY A 396 10.94 7.11 4.10
C GLY A 396 9.90 6.13 4.65
N VAL A 397 8.67 6.58 4.84
CA VAL A 397 7.61 5.80 5.50
C VAL A 397 6.82 4.93 4.51
N GLY A 398 7.12 5.02 3.21
CA GLY A 398 6.48 4.21 2.15
C GLY A 398 5.02 4.60 1.83
N GLY A 399 4.47 5.64 2.44
CA GLY A 399 3.12 6.16 2.17
C GLY A 399 1.95 5.29 2.65
N GLY A 400 2.16 4.03 2.98
CA GLY A 400 1.10 3.11 3.40
C GLY A 400 0.43 3.50 4.72
N ILE A 401 1.17 4.15 5.62
CA ILE A 401 0.64 4.65 6.90
C ILE A 401 -0.53 5.63 6.69
N VAL A 402 -0.49 6.42 5.62
CA VAL A 402 -1.55 7.40 5.31
C VAL A 402 -2.59 6.80 4.36
N LYS A 403 -2.15 6.08 3.32
CA LYS A 403 -3.05 5.53 2.27
C LYS A 403 -4.02 4.48 2.83
N GLY A 404 -3.56 3.54 3.66
CA GLY A 404 -4.39 2.50 4.24
C GLY A 404 -5.57 3.06 5.06
N PRO A 405 -5.33 3.90 6.09
CA PRO A 405 -6.39 4.56 6.82
C PRO A 405 -7.29 5.44 5.95
N LEU A 406 -6.74 6.12 4.94
CA LEU A 406 -7.52 6.94 4.01
C LEU A 406 -8.54 6.08 3.23
N MET A 407 -8.09 4.99 2.59
CA MET A 407 -8.99 4.10 1.84
C MET A 407 -10.08 3.51 2.73
N LEU A 408 -9.76 3.17 3.98
CA LEU A 408 -10.77 2.72 4.94
C LEU A 408 -11.74 3.84 5.36
N ALA A 409 -11.30 5.09 5.40
CA ALA A 409 -12.18 6.23 5.64
C ALA A 409 -13.11 6.51 4.46
N MET A 410 -12.68 6.15 3.24
CA MET A 410 -13.48 6.18 2.01
C MET A 410 -14.50 5.05 1.93
N GLY A 411 -14.49 4.11 2.87
CA GLY A 411 -15.39 2.96 2.89
C GLY A 411 -14.87 1.72 2.15
N VAL A 412 -13.64 1.74 1.64
CA VAL A 412 -13.05 0.58 0.96
C VAL A 412 -12.94 -0.61 1.89
N HIS A 413 -13.30 -1.80 1.39
CA HIS A 413 -13.20 -3.03 2.16
C HIS A 413 -11.77 -3.24 2.71
N PRO A 414 -11.58 -3.62 4.00
CA PRO A 414 -10.26 -3.68 4.64
C PRO A 414 -9.22 -4.51 3.92
N LYS A 415 -9.61 -5.68 3.37
CA LYS A 415 -8.70 -6.56 2.62
C LYS A 415 -8.26 -5.91 1.30
N VAL A 416 -9.17 -5.24 0.59
CA VAL A 416 -8.89 -4.50 -0.66
C VAL A 416 -7.98 -3.30 -0.39
N SER A 417 -8.28 -2.53 0.67
CA SER A 417 -7.47 -1.40 1.12
C SER A 417 -6.02 -1.81 1.42
N SER A 418 -5.83 -2.92 2.16
CA SER A 418 -4.49 -3.42 2.49
C SER A 418 -3.73 -3.89 1.24
N ALA A 419 -4.38 -4.67 0.36
CA ALA A 419 -3.75 -5.19 -0.85
C ALA A 419 -3.41 -4.08 -1.86
N SER A 420 -4.33 -3.16 -2.11
CA SER A 420 -4.13 -2.03 -3.03
C SER A 420 -3.09 -1.05 -2.49
N SER A 421 -3.11 -0.76 -1.17
CA SER A 421 -2.08 0.07 -0.53
C SER A 421 -0.68 -0.55 -0.69
N ALA A 422 -0.53 -1.85 -0.48
CA ALA A 422 0.74 -2.55 -0.63
C ALA A 422 1.29 -2.45 -2.06
N CYS A 423 0.41 -2.61 -3.07
CA CYS A 423 0.78 -2.43 -4.47
C CYS A 423 1.16 -0.97 -4.80
N MET A 424 0.44 0.01 -4.26
CA MET A 424 0.79 1.43 -4.40
C MET A 424 2.13 1.78 -3.76
N ILE A 425 2.46 1.18 -2.61
CA ILE A 425 3.75 1.37 -1.95
C ILE A 425 4.91 0.91 -2.85
N LEU A 426 4.72 -0.13 -3.65
CA LEU A 426 5.73 -0.60 -4.60
C LEU A 426 6.19 0.52 -5.52
N PHE A 427 5.26 1.23 -6.16
CA PHE A 427 5.56 2.35 -7.07
C PHE A 427 6.13 3.56 -6.33
N THR A 428 5.50 3.95 -5.22
CA THR A 428 5.92 5.13 -4.44
C THR A 428 7.31 4.95 -3.85
N SER A 429 7.60 3.80 -3.20
CA SER A 429 8.89 3.55 -2.56
C SER A 429 10.01 3.38 -3.57
N PHE A 430 9.76 2.73 -4.71
CA PHE A 430 10.75 2.65 -5.78
C PHE A 430 11.10 4.01 -6.36
N THR A 431 10.09 4.87 -6.62
CA THR A 431 10.32 6.22 -7.15
C THR A 431 11.11 7.08 -6.16
N ALA A 432 10.78 7.01 -4.87
CA ALA A 432 11.55 7.71 -3.84
C ALA A 432 12.97 7.17 -3.74
N THR A 433 13.15 5.84 -3.75
CA THR A 433 14.46 5.19 -3.72
C THR A 433 15.34 5.60 -4.91
N THR A 434 14.80 5.58 -6.13
CA THR A 434 15.54 6.04 -7.31
C THR A 434 15.97 7.50 -7.21
N SER A 435 15.13 8.35 -6.64
CA SER A 435 15.49 9.75 -6.38
C SER A 435 16.61 9.88 -5.35
N PHE A 436 16.58 9.08 -4.27
CA PHE A 436 17.66 9.07 -3.28
C PHE A 436 18.98 8.51 -3.84
N VAL A 437 18.91 7.51 -4.73
CA VAL A 437 20.09 7.03 -5.47
C VAL A 437 20.67 8.18 -6.30
N VAL A 438 19.85 8.86 -7.09
CA VAL A 438 20.28 10.01 -7.92
C VAL A 438 20.88 11.11 -7.06
N PHE A 439 20.35 11.35 -5.86
CA PHE A 439 20.88 12.37 -4.93
C PHE A 439 22.15 11.92 -4.18
N GLY A 440 22.55 10.65 -4.28
CA GLY A 440 23.71 10.11 -3.57
C GLY A 440 23.52 9.97 -2.07
N LEU A 441 22.26 9.76 -1.63
CA LEU A 441 21.90 9.62 -0.22
C LEU A 441 21.77 8.15 0.21
N LEU A 442 21.78 7.20 -0.71
CA LEU A 442 21.63 5.78 -0.44
C LEU A 442 22.99 5.06 -0.49
N ASP A 443 23.33 4.38 0.58
CA ASP A 443 24.47 3.47 0.65
C ASP A 443 24.12 2.13 0.01
N MET A 444 24.81 1.79 -1.08
CA MET A 444 24.47 0.61 -1.89
C MET A 444 24.72 -0.71 -1.15
N ASP A 445 25.76 -0.78 -0.31
CA ASP A 445 26.10 -1.98 0.46
C ASP A 445 24.98 -2.35 1.43
N TYR A 446 24.49 -1.38 2.18
CA TYR A 446 23.34 -1.57 3.07
C TYR A 446 22.02 -1.72 2.30
N ALA A 447 21.87 -1.04 1.16
CA ALA A 447 20.64 -1.05 0.38
C ALA A 447 20.25 -2.47 -0.07
N VAL A 448 21.20 -3.25 -0.58
CA VAL A 448 20.96 -4.63 -1.05
C VAL A 448 20.51 -5.52 0.10
N ILE A 449 21.19 -5.45 1.24
CA ILE A 449 20.82 -6.25 2.43
C ILE A 449 19.46 -5.83 2.95
N CYS A 450 19.21 -4.53 3.09
CA CYS A 450 17.95 -4.00 3.58
C CYS A 450 16.78 -4.32 2.65
N MET A 451 16.96 -4.28 1.33
CA MET A 451 15.95 -4.69 0.36
C MET A 451 15.60 -6.17 0.51
N THR A 452 16.62 -7.03 0.61
CA THR A 452 16.44 -8.48 0.81
C THR A 452 15.77 -8.77 2.15
N LEU A 453 16.21 -8.10 3.22
CA LEU A 453 15.61 -8.20 4.54
C LEU A 453 14.14 -7.77 4.50
N GLY A 454 13.83 -6.66 3.83
CA GLY A 454 12.47 -6.17 3.63
C GLY A 454 11.59 -7.21 2.94
N PHE A 455 12.09 -7.82 1.87
CA PHE A 455 11.39 -8.85 1.13
C PHE A 455 11.12 -10.10 2.00
N VAL A 456 12.14 -10.66 2.62
CA VAL A 456 12.02 -11.89 3.41
C VAL A 456 11.17 -11.68 4.67
N ALA A 457 11.43 -10.60 5.43
CA ALA A 457 10.68 -10.30 6.64
C ALA A 457 9.19 -10.08 6.36
N THR A 458 8.87 -9.39 5.28
CA THR A 458 7.48 -9.17 4.88
C THR A 458 6.80 -10.46 4.41
N LEU A 459 7.51 -11.31 3.66
CA LEU A 459 7.00 -12.60 3.23
C LEU A 459 6.64 -13.48 4.44
N VAL A 460 7.57 -13.62 5.38
CA VAL A 460 7.37 -14.40 6.61
C VAL A 460 6.27 -13.78 7.48
N GLY A 461 6.29 -12.45 7.65
CA GLY A 461 5.30 -11.72 8.44
C GLY A 461 3.88 -11.86 7.90
N GLN A 462 3.69 -11.78 6.59
CA GLN A 462 2.38 -11.96 5.94
C GLN A 462 1.84 -13.40 6.11
N ILE A 463 2.69 -14.40 5.93
CA ILE A 463 2.30 -15.81 6.09
C ILE A 463 1.98 -16.09 7.56
N GLY A 464 2.86 -15.67 8.47
CA GLY A 464 2.69 -15.88 9.92
C GLY A 464 1.45 -15.16 10.46
N LEU A 465 1.19 -13.94 9.98
CA LEU A 465 0.02 -13.18 10.40
C LEU A 465 -1.28 -13.74 9.85
N PHE A 466 -1.28 -14.23 8.61
CA PHE A 466 -2.44 -14.93 8.05
C PHE A 466 -2.87 -16.10 8.93
N TYR A 467 -1.90 -16.93 9.36
CA TYR A 467 -2.14 -18.03 10.30
C TYR A 467 -2.65 -17.55 11.67
N LEU A 468 -2.09 -16.45 12.18
CA LEU A 468 -2.50 -15.88 13.47
C LEU A 468 -3.93 -15.30 13.41
N MET A 469 -4.29 -14.62 12.30
CA MET A 469 -5.64 -14.09 12.07
C MET A 469 -6.70 -15.19 12.00
N GLU A 470 -6.38 -16.30 11.35
CA GLU A 470 -7.26 -17.45 11.26
C GLU A 470 -7.52 -18.06 12.64
N LYS A 471 -6.48 -18.11 13.49
CA LYS A 471 -6.56 -18.66 14.84
C LYS A 471 -7.31 -17.77 15.84
N PHE A 472 -7.08 -16.45 15.81
CA PHE A 472 -7.62 -15.53 16.81
C PHE A 472 -8.87 -14.77 16.36
N GLN A 473 -9.21 -14.76 15.08
CA GLN A 473 -10.37 -14.11 14.47
C GLN A 473 -10.56 -12.61 14.86
N ARG A 474 -9.47 -11.94 15.28
CA ARG A 474 -9.48 -10.54 15.71
C ARG A 474 -8.43 -9.70 14.97
N ASN A 475 -8.89 -8.82 14.11
CA ASN A 475 -8.04 -7.90 13.35
C ASN A 475 -7.52 -6.73 14.21
N SER A 476 -8.19 -6.42 15.32
CA SER A 476 -7.84 -5.29 16.20
C SER A 476 -6.48 -5.46 16.86
N TYR A 477 -6.02 -6.67 17.17
CA TYR A 477 -4.70 -6.91 17.77
C TYR A 477 -3.55 -6.44 16.88
N ILE A 478 -3.70 -6.59 15.55
CA ILE A 478 -2.72 -6.11 14.58
C ILE A 478 -2.64 -4.58 14.59
N ALA A 479 -3.81 -3.93 14.60
CA ALA A 479 -3.86 -2.49 14.66
C ALA A 479 -3.25 -1.94 15.97
N PHE A 480 -3.43 -2.65 17.10
CA PHE A 480 -2.81 -2.29 18.37
C PHE A 480 -1.30 -2.50 18.35
N SER A 481 -0.80 -3.61 17.81
CA SER A 481 0.64 -3.87 17.75
C SER A 481 1.35 -2.82 16.87
N ILE A 482 0.78 -2.49 15.71
CA ILE A 482 1.33 -1.44 14.84
C ILE A 482 1.29 -0.07 15.54
N GLY A 483 0.15 0.30 16.11
CA GLY A 483 0.00 1.57 16.83
C GLY A 483 0.95 1.67 18.02
N GLY A 484 1.16 0.58 18.76
CA GLY A 484 2.07 0.49 19.89
C GLY A 484 3.54 0.68 19.48
N ILE A 485 3.96 0.00 18.40
CA ILE A 485 5.34 0.12 17.90
C ILE A 485 5.60 1.53 17.35
N VAL A 486 4.66 2.11 16.60
CA VAL A 486 4.80 3.49 16.07
C VAL A 486 4.83 4.50 17.22
N LEU A 487 4.03 4.30 18.28
CA LEU A 487 4.06 5.13 19.47
C LEU A 487 5.41 5.04 20.19
N LEU A 488 5.91 3.82 20.40
CA LEU A 488 7.24 3.60 21.00
C LEU A 488 8.33 4.29 20.18
N SER A 489 8.29 4.15 18.85
CA SER A 489 9.20 4.83 17.94
C SER A 489 9.13 6.34 18.06
N ALA A 490 7.94 6.91 18.15
CA ALA A 490 7.75 8.35 18.34
C ALA A 490 8.34 8.84 19.67
N VAL A 491 8.14 8.10 20.76
CA VAL A 491 8.69 8.43 22.09
C VAL A 491 10.23 8.38 22.07
N LEU A 492 10.81 7.29 21.54
CA LEU A 492 12.26 7.14 21.47
C LEU A 492 12.91 8.23 20.60
N MET A 493 12.31 8.55 19.44
CA MET A 493 12.79 9.63 18.58
C MET A 493 12.66 11.02 19.25
N THR A 494 11.63 11.24 20.05
CA THR A 494 11.47 12.48 20.82
C THR A 494 12.60 12.62 21.86
N ILE A 495 12.88 11.57 22.62
CA ILE A 495 13.96 11.54 23.60
C ILE A 495 15.31 11.82 22.92
N GLN A 496 15.59 11.12 21.82
CA GLN A 496 16.83 11.32 21.05
C GLN A 496 16.94 12.75 20.50
N SER A 497 15.82 13.32 20.01
CA SER A 497 15.80 14.71 19.52
C SER A 497 16.12 15.70 20.63
N LEU A 498 15.56 15.50 21.82
CA LEU A 498 15.83 16.35 22.98
C LEU A 498 17.31 16.28 23.44
N ILE A 499 17.87 15.06 23.51
CA ILE A 499 19.28 14.85 23.83
C ILE A 499 20.18 15.52 22.77
N SER A 500 19.86 15.33 21.48
CA SER A 500 20.63 15.93 20.39
C SER A 500 20.57 17.46 20.37
N ILE A 501 19.46 18.06 20.77
CA ILE A 501 19.34 19.53 20.92
C ILE A 501 20.15 20.04 22.13
N ALA A 502 20.14 19.28 23.22
CA ALA A 502 20.91 19.64 24.44
C ALA A 502 22.44 19.58 24.22
N ASP A 503 22.89 18.60 23.40
CA ASP A 503 24.34 18.39 23.11
C ASP A 503 24.88 19.31 21.99
N ARG A 504 24.03 19.86 21.13
CA ARG A 504 24.42 20.62 19.93
C ARG A 504 24.13 22.10 20.11
N GLY A 505 25.14 22.86 20.56
CA GLY A 505 25.09 24.31 20.71
C GLY A 505 25.25 25.15 19.42
N GLY A 506 24.99 24.63 18.22
CA GLY A 506 25.21 25.40 16.98
C GLY A 506 24.24 25.07 15.84
N PRO A 507 23.93 26.06 14.97
CA PRO A 507 23.06 25.85 13.81
C PRO A 507 23.73 24.93 12.77
N GLN A 508 23.04 23.86 12.38
CA GLN A 508 23.45 23.01 11.25
C GLN A 508 23.14 23.73 9.94
N GLU A 509 24.17 23.94 9.12
CA GLU A 509 24.00 24.45 7.77
C GLU A 509 23.17 23.47 6.90
N ALA A 510 22.20 24.00 6.16
CA ALA A 510 21.45 23.24 5.17
C ALA A 510 22.40 22.76 4.06
N ALA A 511 22.45 21.46 3.81
CA ALA A 511 23.24 20.92 2.70
C ALA A 511 22.62 21.34 1.37
N GLY A 512 23.40 21.95 0.49
CA GLY A 512 22.93 22.32 -0.85
C GLY A 512 22.44 21.11 -1.64
N LEU A 513 21.43 21.31 -2.52
CA LEU A 513 20.82 20.26 -3.36
C LEU A 513 21.85 19.45 -4.16
N CYS A 514 22.98 20.08 -4.50
CA CYS A 514 24.03 19.56 -5.36
C CYS A 514 25.34 19.23 -4.63
N ALA A 515 25.35 19.26 -3.28
CA ALA A 515 26.50 18.79 -2.50
C ALA A 515 26.58 17.25 -2.61
N GLY A 516 27.16 16.79 -3.69
CA GLY A 516 27.59 15.41 -3.88
C GLY A 516 29.06 15.25 -3.51
N LYS A 517 29.55 14.01 -3.37
CA LYS A 517 30.96 13.70 -3.24
C LYS A 517 31.71 14.31 -4.45
N GLN A 518 32.47 15.38 -4.25
CA GLN A 518 33.57 15.76 -5.12
C GLN A 518 34.76 14.91 -4.76
#